data_8fbdfb92f8b9de6dafd83e8f239fb296
#
_entry.id   8fbdfb92f8b9de6dafd83e8f239fb296
#
_cell.length_a   1.000
_cell.length_b   1.000
_cell.length_c   1.000
_cell.angle_alpha   90.00
_cell.angle_beta   90.00
_cell.angle_gamma   90.00
#
_symmetry.space_group_name_H-M   'P 1'
#
loop_
_entity.id
_entity.type
_entity.pdbx_description
1 polymer ?
#
loop_
_entity_poly.entity_id
_entity_poly.type
_entity_poly.pdbx_seq_one_letter_code
_entity_poly.pdbx_strand_id
1 'polypeptide(L)'
;MLFIRESRPTTLLARRFEDLKSRLQEDNIDMKMDIPSQDRIRNIHELVQTIIIRPTKLGVTEPIIILVAILSASAWGMLYLFTESFTVVYSGFGFSSRATSLPFLALIPGIITSGLCRHWDHHRLNKREKQGQGPVPEDKIDGFVIAAPALAIGLWIFGWTVPPIVHVHWIGSMFGVALIGLAATEFSYTLSGYLADAYTVYAGSAMAASSVLKAVASGCLPLFAYPMYSGLGSNAATSIIAALATVYCITPWVFVKYGLKLRERSPFARYSAEISDG
;
A
#
# COMPACT_ATOMS: atom_id res chain seq x y z
N MET A 1 27.36 -3.33 -2.25
CA MET A 1 27.07 -1.98 -2.77
C MET A 1 27.62 -1.71 -4.17
N LEU A 2 28.09 -2.69 -4.91
CA LEU A 2 28.79 -2.51 -6.21
C LEU A 2 27.89 -2.45 -7.45
N PHE A 3 26.58 -2.62 -7.32
CA PHE A 3 25.67 -2.71 -8.49
C PHE A 3 24.49 -1.71 -8.48
N ILE A 4 24.36 -0.85 -7.47
CA ILE A 4 23.26 0.12 -7.42
C ILE A 4 23.80 1.47 -7.93
N ARG A 5 23.42 1.86 -9.14
CA ARG A 5 23.63 3.21 -9.66
C ARG A 5 22.64 4.17 -8.99
N GLU A 6 23.12 5.35 -8.62
CA GLU A 6 22.26 6.44 -8.13
C GLU A 6 21.18 6.73 -9.17
N SER A 7 19.90 6.61 -8.76
CA SER A 7 18.73 6.80 -9.62
C SER A 7 17.92 8.06 -9.29
N ARG A 8 18.31 8.83 -8.26
CA ARG A 8 17.61 10.07 -7.92
C ARG A 8 17.81 11.12 -9.03
N PRO A 9 16.71 11.63 -9.63
CA PRO A 9 16.81 12.61 -10.72
C PRO A 9 17.56 13.88 -10.30
N THR A 10 17.35 14.35 -9.08
CA THR A 10 18.01 15.54 -8.50
C THR A 10 19.52 15.37 -8.37
N THR A 11 19.99 14.20 -7.93
CA THR A 11 21.42 13.90 -7.80
C THR A 11 22.10 13.76 -9.16
N LEU A 12 21.39 13.13 -10.12
CA LEU A 12 21.87 12.99 -11.50
C LEU A 12 21.94 14.35 -12.22
N LEU A 13 20.92 15.19 -12.02
CA LEU A 13 20.91 16.56 -12.55
C LEU A 13 22.02 17.40 -11.91
N ALA A 14 22.22 17.32 -10.60
CA ALA A 14 23.30 18.03 -9.93
C ALA A 14 24.68 17.63 -10.46
N ARG A 15 24.93 16.33 -10.65
CA ARG A 15 26.19 15.83 -11.24
C ARG A 15 26.38 16.30 -12.68
N ARG A 16 25.33 16.21 -13.52
CA ARG A 16 25.40 16.72 -14.90
C ARG A 16 25.62 18.22 -14.95
N PHE A 17 25.07 18.96 -13.99
CA PHE A 17 25.26 20.39 -13.91
C PHE A 17 26.69 20.76 -13.49
N GLU A 18 27.27 20.06 -12.51
CA GLU A 18 28.68 20.25 -12.13
C GLU A 18 29.62 19.95 -13.31
N ASP A 19 29.31 18.90 -14.08
CA ASP A 19 30.08 18.52 -15.27
C ASP A 19 29.94 19.57 -16.40
N LEU A 20 28.73 20.12 -16.59
CA LEU A 20 28.51 21.23 -17.53
C LEU A 20 29.19 22.52 -17.07
N LYS A 21 29.13 22.83 -15.78
CA LYS A 21 29.78 24.02 -15.21
C LYS A 21 31.29 23.97 -15.34
N SER A 22 31.91 22.81 -15.14
CA SER A 22 33.36 22.64 -15.36
C SER A 22 33.75 22.84 -16.83
N ARG A 23 32.97 22.32 -17.77
CA ARG A 23 33.20 22.51 -19.21
C ARG A 23 33.02 23.96 -19.65
N LEU A 24 32.01 24.67 -19.13
CA LEU A 24 31.76 26.07 -19.44
C LEU A 24 32.84 27.00 -18.85
N GLN A 25 33.43 26.61 -17.70
CA GLN A 25 34.59 27.32 -17.12
C GLN A 25 35.86 27.13 -17.96
N GLU A 26 36.06 25.97 -18.56
CA GLU A 26 37.14 25.72 -19.53
C GLU A 26 36.98 26.61 -20.80
N ASP A 27 35.74 26.90 -21.21
CA ASP A 27 35.41 27.75 -22.37
C ASP A 27 35.31 29.25 -22.03
N ASN A 28 35.67 29.69 -20.82
CA ASN A 28 35.64 31.08 -20.34
C ASN A 28 34.23 31.74 -20.40
N ILE A 29 33.16 30.94 -20.30
CA ILE A 29 31.78 31.45 -20.28
C ILE A 29 31.31 31.53 -18.83
N ASP A 30 31.24 32.75 -18.28
CA ASP A 30 30.75 33.00 -16.92
C ASP A 30 29.21 33.06 -16.91
N MET A 31 28.56 31.89 -16.75
CA MET A 31 27.12 31.78 -16.66
C MET A 31 26.73 31.49 -15.22
N LYS A 32 26.13 32.49 -14.53
CA LYS A 32 25.50 32.27 -13.20
C LYS A 32 24.25 31.44 -13.36
N MET A 33 24.43 30.13 -13.29
CA MET A 33 23.32 29.20 -13.20
C MET A 33 23.23 28.68 -11.77
N ASP A 34 22.10 28.91 -11.11
CA ASP A 34 21.80 28.37 -9.78
C ASP A 34 20.71 27.31 -9.93
N ILE A 35 20.97 26.07 -9.54
CA ILE A 35 19.93 25.04 -9.49
C ILE A 35 19.27 25.19 -8.12
N PRO A 36 17.96 25.49 -8.05
CA PRO A 36 17.24 25.38 -6.81
C PRO A 36 17.23 23.90 -6.39
N SER A 37 18.13 23.51 -5.50
CA SER A 37 18.13 22.18 -4.91
C SER A 37 16.93 22.06 -3.96
N GLN A 38 15.79 21.65 -4.48
CA GLN A 38 14.57 21.42 -3.69
C GLN A 38 14.76 20.38 -2.58
N ASP A 39 15.80 19.58 -2.66
CA ASP A 39 16.09 18.48 -1.71
C ASP A 39 17.10 18.84 -0.60
N ARG A 40 17.65 20.05 -0.60
CA ARG A 40 18.62 20.45 0.43
C ARG A 40 17.88 21.01 1.64
N ILE A 41 17.59 20.13 2.59
CA ILE A 41 17.09 20.53 3.92
C ILE A 41 18.17 21.40 4.59
N ARG A 42 17.94 22.69 4.65
CA ARG A 42 18.91 23.68 5.09
C ARG A 42 18.91 23.87 6.60
N ASN A 43 17.77 23.58 7.27
CA ASN A 43 17.58 23.77 8.70
C ASN A 43 16.72 22.66 9.33
N ILE A 44 16.94 22.39 10.64
CA ILE A 44 16.10 21.47 11.43
C ILE A 44 14.62 21.88 11.36
N HIS A 45 14.31 23.17 11.28
CA HIS A 45 12.96 23.68 11.17
C HIS A 45 12.27 23.23 9.85
N GLU A 46 12.98 23.30 8.74
CA GLU A 46 12.48 22.81 7.44
C GLU A 46 12.28 21.28 7.44
N LEU A 47 13.17 20.57 8.13
CA LEU A 47 13.06 19.12 8.32
C LEU A 47 11.80 18.77 9.11
N VAL A 48 11.56 19.42 10.24
CA VAL A 48 10.35 19.22 11.05
C VAL A 48 9.09 19.60 10.27
N GLN A 49 9.14 20.70 9.53
CA GLN A 49 8.03 21.15 8.69
C GLN A 49 7.70 20.14 7.58
N THR A 50 8.71 19.54 6.97
CA THR A 50 8.52 18.60 5.85
C THR A 50 8.14 17.21 6.32
N ILE A 51 8.73 16.71 7.43
CA ILE A 51 8.55 15.33 7.90
C ILE A 51 7.36 15.20 8.86
N ILE A 52 7.02 16.23 9.63
CA ILE A 52 5.97 16.14 10.65
C ILE A 52 4.77 17.02 10.29
N ILE A 53 4.99 18.32 10.07
CA ILE A 53 3.89 19.27 9.93
C ILE A 53 3.12 19.04 8.63
N ARG A 54 3.81 18.83 7.51
CA ARG A 54 3.15 18.58 6.20
C ARG A 54 2.31 17.30 6.21
N PRO A 55 2.85 16.11 6.58
CA PRO A 55 2.03 14.89 6.62
C PRO A 55 0.84 15.02 7.56
N THR A 56 1.03 15.62 8.73
CA THR A 56 -0.07 15.82 9.70
C THR A 56 -1.14 16.75 9.12
N LYS A 57 -0.75 17.86 8.52
CA LYS A 57 -1.68 18.78 7.87
C LYS A 57 -2.44 18.10 6.73
N LEU A 58 -1.75 17.41 5.83
CA LEU A 58 -2.35 16.67 4.72
C LEU A 58 -3.29 15.56 5.23
N GLY A 59 -2.89 14.82 6.27
CA GLY A 59 -3.69 13.77 6.87
C GLY A 59 -4.99 14.24 7.53
N VAL A 60 -5.10 15.53 7.89
CA VAL A 60 -6.30 16.11 8.51
C VAL A 60 -7.14 16.89 7.51
N THR A 61 -6.50 17.55 6.53
CA THR A 61 -7.21 18.47 5.63
C THR A 61 -7.66 17.82 4.31
N GLU A 62 -6.97 16.75 3.88
CA GLU A 62 -7.19 16.15 2.55
C GLU A 62 -8.11 14.94 2.62
N PRO A 63 -9.35 15.02 2.07
CA PRO A 63 -10.33 13.94 2.19
C PRO A 63 -9.89 12.64 1.50
N ILE A 64 -9.11 12.72 0.43
CA ILE A 64 -8.57 11.54 -0.26
C ILE A 64 -7.57 10.81 0.63
N ILE A 65 -6.65 11.56 1.27
CA ILE A 65 -5.63 10.96 2.14
C ILE A 65 -6.30 10.32 3.35
N ILE A 66 -7.31 10.96 3.94
CA ILE A 66 -8.10 10.41 5.05
C ILE A 66 -8.77 9.12 4.62
N LEU A 67 -9.44 9.10 3.46
CA LEU A 67 -10.11 7.92 2.94
C LEU A 67 -9.12 6.77 2.71
N VAL A 68 -8.01 7.03 2.01
CA VAL A 68 -6.96 6.02 1.76
C VAL A 68 -6.31 5.57 3.06
N ALA A 69 -6.12 6.46 4.03
CA ALA A 69 -5.57 6.12 5.34
C ALA A 69 -6.50 5.18 6.13
N ILE A 70 -7.82 5.46 6.15
CA ILE A 70 -8.82 4.59 6.78
C ILE A 70 -8.84 3.22 6.10
N LEU A 71 -8.83 3.18 4.77
CA LEU A 71 -8.82 1.94 4.00
C LEU A 71 -7.54 1.13 4.23
N SER A 72 -6.38 1.79 4.21
CA SER A 72 -5.11 1.14 4.53
C SER A 72 -5.09 0.61 5.96
N ALA A 73 -5.53 1.41 6.92
CA ALA A 73 -5.55 1.05 8.32
C ALA A 73 -6.46 -0.15 8.60
N SER A 74 -7.66 -0.18 8.02
CA SER A 74 -8.60 -1.29 8.21
C SER A 74 -8.13 -2.56 7.50
N ALA A 75 -7.61 -2.49 6.26
CA ALA A 75 -7.08 -3.65 5.54
C ALA A 75 -5.89 -4.27 6.29
N TRP A 76 -4.92 -3.47 6.67
CA TRP A 76 -3.75 -3.92 7.43
C TRP A 76 -4.10 -4.36 8.84
N GLY A 77 -5.03 -3.67 9.50
CA GLY A 77 -5.52 -4.06 10.81
C GLY A 77 -6.18 -5.44 10.80
N MET A 78 -7.06 -5.71 9.83
CA MET A 78 -7.67 -7.04 9.63
C MET A 78 -6.60 -8.11 9.37
N LEU A 79 -5.61 -7.79 8.55
CA LEU A 79 -4.51 -8.71 8.22
C LEU A 79 -3.68 -9.07 9.45
N TYR A 80 -3.26 -8.10 10.23
CA TYR A 80 -2.47 -8.35 11.45
C TYR A 80 -3.29 -9.08 12.51
N LEU A 81 -4.54 -8.69 12.73
CA LEU A 81 -5.44 -9.38 13.64
C LEU A 81 -5.64 -10.85 13.23
N PHE A 82 -5.76 -11.11 11.94
CA PHE A 82 -5.85 -12.47 11.39
C PHE A 82 -4.56 -13.26 11.59
N THR A 83 -3.38 -12.68 11.31
CA THR A 83 -2.11 -13.42 11.44
C THR A 83 -1.78 -13.79 12.87
N GLU A 84 -2.19 -13.00 13.87
CA GLU A 84 -2.06 -13.36 15.28
C GLU A 84 -2.91 -14.56 15.68
N SER A 85 -3.96 -14.88 14.93
CA SER A 85 -4.79 -16.06 15.17
C SER A 85 -4.08 -17.38 14.89
N PHE A 86 -2.99 -17.40 14.14
CA PHE A 86 -2.32 -18.62 13.70
C PHE A 86 -1.88 -19.50 14.88
N THR A 87 -1.41 -18.90 15.97
CA THR A 87 -1.00 -19.66 17.16
C THR A 87 -2.19 -20.39 17.79
N VAL A 88 -3.36 -19.77 17.88
CA VAL A 88 -4.57 -20.37 18.44
C VAL A 88 -5.14 -21.42 17.50
N VAL A 89 -5.28 -21.10 16.23
CA VAL A 89 -5.90 -21.96 15.22
C VAL A 89 -5.08 -23.21 14.95
N TYR A 90 -3.76 -23.07 14.72
CA TYR A 90 -2.91 -24.22 14.36
C TYR A 90 -2.52 -25.08 15.55
N SER A 91 -2.59 -24.57 16.79
CA SER A 91 -2.56 -25.42 17.98
C SER A 91 -3.77 -26.37 18.01
N GLY A 92 -4.94 -25.93 17.54
CA GLY A 92 -6.13 -26.76 17.39
C GLY A 92 -5.99 -27.91 16.37
N PHE A 93 -5.09 -27.77 15.38
CA PHE A 93 -4.70 -28.86 14.47
C PHE A 93 -3.64 -29.78 15.06
N GLY A 94 -3.16 -29.54 16.29
CA GLY A 94 -2.11 -30.32 16.94
C GLY A 94 -0.69 -29.90 16.57
N PHE A 95 -0.48 -28.72 16.00
CA PHE A 95 0.84 -28.21 15.71
C PHE A 95 1.56 -27.82 17.00
N SER A 96 2.85 -28.14 17.09
CA SER A 96 3.69 -27.64 18.19
C SER A 96 3.83 -26.12 18.11
N SER A 97 4.11 -25.45 19.24
CA SER A 97 4.27 -23.99 19.30
C SER A 97 5.28 -23.42 18.29
N ARG A 98 6.28 -24.20 17.88
CA ARG A 98 7.24 -23.81 16.85
C ARG A 98 6.66 -23.93 15.43
N ALA A 99 5.80 -24.91 15.22
CA ALA A 99 5.20 -25.20 13.91
C ALA A 99 4.01 -24.29 13.59
N THR A 100 3.42 -23.61 14.58
CA THR A 100 2.30 -22.66 14.35
C THR A 100 2.68 -21.45 13.51
N SER A 101 3.98 -21.19 13.30
CA SER A 101 4.47 -20.14 12.41
C SER A 101 4.62 -20.59 10.94
N LEU A 102 4.62 -21.89 10.65
CA LEU A 102 4.75 -22.39 9.27
C LEU A 102 3.66 -21.89 8.30
N PRO A 103 2.41 -21.67 8.73
CA PRO A 103 1.37 -21.09 7.88
C PRO A 103 1.74 -19.77 7.21
N PHE A 104 2.66 -18.98 7.79
CA PHE A 104 3.15 -17.77 7.13
C PHE A 104 3.80 -18.06 5.77
N LEU A 105 4.37 -19.24 5.56
CA LEU A 105 4.92 -19.63 4.26
C LEU A 105 3.85 -19.73 3.18
N ALA A 106 2.59 -19.96 3.55
CA ALA A 106 1.48 -19.99 2.60
C ALA A 106 1.13 -18.61 2.03
N LEU A 107 1.63 -17.51 2.61
CA LEU A 107 1.53 -16.17 2.03
C LEU A 107 2.38 -16.05 0.76
N ILE A 108 3.49 -16.79 0.66
CA ILE A 108 4.47 -16.68 -0.43
C ILE A 108 3.84 -16.93 -1.81
N PRO A 109 3.08 -18.01 -2.05
CA PRO A 109 2.40 -18.22 -3.32
C PRO A 109 1.46 -17.06 -3.70
N GLY A 110 0.77 -16.47 -2.72
CA GLY A 110 -0.08 -15.30 -2.93
C GLY A 110 0.72 -14.09 -3.38
N ILE A 111 1.85 -13.81 -2.75
CA ILE A 111 2.76 -12.71 -3.11
C ILE A 111 3.31 -12.90 -4.53
N ILE A 112 3.71 -14.13 -4.89
CA ILE A 112 4.18 -14.45 -6.24
C ILE A 112 3.07 -14.23 -7.27
N THR A 113 1.84 -14.68 -6.97
CA THR A 113 0.68 -14.49 -7.84
C THR A 113 0.36 -13.01 -8.05
N SER A 114 0.45 -12.18 -7.00
CA SER A 114 0.33 -10.73 -7.13
C SER A 114 1.38 -10.14 -8.08
N GLY A 115 2.65 -10.59 -8.00
CA GLY A 115 3.70 -10.18 -8.93
C GLY A 115 3.35 -10.51 -10.39
N LEU A 116 2.76 -11.67 -10.66
CA LEU A 116 2.29 -12.04 -12.00
C LEU A 116 1.12 -11.17 -12.47
N CYS A 117 0.16 -10.87 -11.59
CA CYS A 117 -0.93 -9.93 -11.88
C CYS A 117 -0.39 -8.55 -12.25
N ARG A 118 0.62 -8.03 -11.50
CA ARG A 118 1.28 -6.76 -11.81
C ARG A 118 2.01 -6.76 -13.14
N HIS A 119 2.68 -7.85 -13.47
CA HIS A 119 3.32 -7.97 -14.78
C HIS A 119 2.29 -7.87 -15.92
N TRP A 120 1.15 -8.50 -15.76
CA TRP A 120 0.06 -8.46 -16.74
C TRP A 120 -0.58 -7.07 -16.84
N ASP A 121 -0.84 -6.40 -15.71
CA ASP A 121 -1.35 -5.02 -15.67
C ASP A 121 -0.39 -4.05 -16.37
N HIS A 122 0.91 -4.15 -16.08
CA HIS A 122 1.92 -3.33 -16.74
C HIS A 122 1.92 -3.52 -18.26
N HIS A 123 1.72 -4.74 -18.72
CA HIS A 123 1.59 -5.03 -20.15
C HIS A 123 0.35 -4.41 -20.79
N ARG A 124 -0.77 -4.40 -20.06
CA ARG A 124 -2.02 -3.74 -20.48
C ARG A 124 -1.87 -2.22 -20.54
N LEU A 125 -1.28 -1.62 -19.51
CA LEU A 125 -1.03 -0.17 -19.43
C LEU A 125 -0.11 0.31 -20.56
N ASN A 126 0.99 -0.39 -20.82
CA ASN A 126 1.89 -0.09 -21.94
C ASN A 126 1.18 -0.17 -23.31
N LYS A 127 0.21 -1.07 -23.45
CA LYS A 127 -0.57 -1.17 -24.69
C LYS A 127 -1.52 0.01 -24.87
N ARG A 128 -2.14 0.50 -23.77
CA ARG A 128 -2.99 1.72 -23.76
C ARG A 128 -2.19 2.98 -24.04
N GLU A 129 -1.02 3.12 -23.43
CA GLU A 129 -0.11 4.24 -23.67
C GLU A 129 0.31 4.33 -25.14
N LYS A 130 0.59 3.19 -25.78
CA LYS A 130 0.85 3.12 -27.24
C LYS A 130 -0.35 3.52 -28.08
N GLN A 131 -1.56 3.50 -27.54
CA GLN A 131 -2.80 3.94 -28.19
C GLN A 131 -3.12 5.43 -27.93
N GLY A 132 -2.21 6.19 -27.29
CA GLY A 132 -2.36 7.61 -27.01
C GLY A 132 -3.27 7.93 -25.80
N GLN A 133 -3.62 6.94 -24.97
CA GLN A 133 -4.33 7.14 -23.72
C GLN A 133 -3.30 7.28 -22.61
N GLY A 134 -3.15 8.50 -22.04
CA GLY A 134 -2.25 8.73 -20.91
C GLY A 134 -2.65 7.94 -19.66
N PRO A 135 -1.69 7.62 -18.78
CA PRO A 135 -1.96 6.90 -17.53
C PRO A 135 -2.84 7.76 -16.61
N VAL A 136 -3.92 7.18 -16.11
CA VAL A 136 -4.81 7.82 -15.13
C VAL A 136 -4.59 7.17 -13.76
N PRO A 137 -4.53 7.94 -12.64
CA PRO A 137 -4.34 7.35 -11.30
C PRO A 137 -5.37 6.27 -10.96
N GLU A 138 -6.57 6.36 -11.53
CA GLU A 138 -7.67 5.41 -11.38
C GLU A 138 -7.35 4.02 -11.97
N ASP A 139 -6.45 3.91 -12.95
CA ASP A 139 -6.03 2.62 -13.52
C ASP A 139 -5.35 1.70 -12.47
N LYS A 140 -4.79 2.28 -11.41
CA LYS A 140 -4.21 1.50 -10.30
C LYS A 140 -5.25 0.88 -9.38
N ILE A 141 -6.50 1.37 -9.42
CA ILE A 141 -7.61 0.83 -8.60
C ILE A 141 -8.02 -0.56 -9.08
N ASP A 142 -7.69 -0.95 -10.31
CA ASP A 142 -7.95 -2.30 -10.83
C ASP A 142 -7.36 -3.40 -9.92
N GLY A 143 -6.19 -3.15 -9.30
CA GLY A 143 -5.63 -4.05 -8.30
C GLY A 143 -6.49 -4.20 -7.05
N PHE A 144 -7.22 -3.16 -6.67
CA PHE A 144 -8.14 -3.22 -5.52
C PHE A 144 -9.39 -4.07 -5.82
N VAL A 145 -9.85 -4.09 -7.07
CA VAL A 145 -10.96 -4.94 -7.54
C VAL A 145 -10.61 -6.43 -7.39
N ILE A 146 -9.33 -6.79 -7.50
CA ILE A 146 -8.85 -8.17 -7.28
C ILE A 146 -8.59 -8.43 -5.80
N ALA A 147 -7.97 -7.47 -5.11
CA ALA A 147 -7.53 -7.62 -3.73
C ALA A 147 -8.67 -7.80 -2.74
N ALA A 148 -9.75 -7.01 -2.86
CA ALA A 148 -10.86 -7.06 -1.92
C ALA A 148 -11.62 -8.39 -1.94
N PRO A 149 -12.02 -8.94 -3.10
CA PRO A 149 -12.59 -10.29 -3.16
C PRO A 149 -11.60 -11.37 -2.72
N ALA A 150 -10.31 -11.27 -3.08
CA ALA A 150 -9.32 -12.24 -2.66
C ALA A 150 -9.17 -12.30 -1.13
N LEU A 151 -9.20 -11.14 -0.44
CA LEU A 151 -9.21 -11.07 1.02
C LEU A 151 -10.46 -11.73 1.60
N ALA A 152 -11.64 -11.37 1.10
CA ALA A 152 -12.90 -11.90 1.59
C ALA A 152 -12.99 -13.42 1.41
N ILE A 153 -12.75 -13.92 0.19
CA ILE A 153 -12.77 -15.35 -0.14
C ILE A 153 -11.73 -16.09 0.68
N GLY A 154 -10.51 -15.56 0.80
CA GLY A 154 -9.44 -16.17 1.58
C GLY A 154 -9.80 -16.33 3.05
N LEU A 155 -10.40 -15.30 3.67
CA LEU A 155 -10.87 -15.34 5.06
C LEU A 155 -12.05 -16.29 5.24
N TRP A 156 -13.01 -16.34 4.32
CA TRP A 156 -14.11 -17.30 4.38
C TRP A 156 -13.61 -18.75 4.25
N ILE A 157 -12.72 -19.03 3.30
CA ILE A 157 -12.12 -20.36 3.16
C ILE A 157 -11.38 -20.73 4.45
N PHE A 158 -10.53 -19.84 4.97
CA PHE A 158 -9.81 -20.09 6.20
C PHE A 158 -10.76 -20.36 7.38
N GLY A 159 -11.73 -19.45 7.61
CA GLY A 159 -12.64 -19.57 8.74
C GLY A 159 -13.47 -20.84 8.77
N TRP A 160 -13.80 -21.40 7.60
CA TRP A 160 -14.62 -22.62 7.49
C TRP A 160 -13.81 -23.89 7.22
N THR A 161 -12.50 -23.83 7.19
CA THR A 161 -11.61 -24.99 7.06
C THR A 161 -10.80 -25.28 8.33
N VAL A 162 -10.95 -24.45 9.37
CA VAL A 162 -10.21 -24.61 10.64
C VAL A 162 -11.07 -25.23 11.76
N PRO A 163 -10.47 -25.96 12.71
CA PRO A 163 -11.17 -26.49 13.88
C PRO A 163 -11.83 -25.38 14.72
N PRO A 164 -12.85 -25.70 15.55
CA PRO A 164 -13.34 -27.05 15.90
C PRO A 164 -14.51 -27.53 15.04
N ILE A 165 -15.14 -26.69 14.22
CA ILE A 165 -16.41 -27.06 13.56
C ILE A 165 -16.19 -28.04 12.41
N VAL A 166 -15.09 -27.88 11.66
CA VAL A 166 -14.81 -28.67 10.47
C VAL A 166 -13.45 -29.37 10.62
N HIS A 167 -13.42 -30.66 10.38
CA HIS A 167 -12.21 -31.50 10.40
C HIS A 167 -11.65 -31.69 8.98
N VAL A 168 -11.24 -30.59 8.35
CA VAL A 168 -10.55 -30.66 7.05
C VAL A 168 -9.04 -30.67 7.29
N HIS A 169 -8.31 -31.26 6.37
CA HIS A 169 -6.84 -31.26 6.43
C HIS A 169 -6.30 -29.82 6.44
N TRP A 170 -5.30 -29.53 7.24
CA TRP A 170 -4.72 -28.20 7.44
C TRP A 170 -4.31 -27.48 6.11
N ILE A 171 -4.01 -28.25 5.04
CA ILE A 171 -3.73 -27.71 3.70
C ILE A 171 -4.89 -26.88 3.16
N GLY A 172 -6.14 -27.21 3.47
CA GLY A 172 -7.30 -26.43 3.03
C GLY A 172 -7.25 -24.98 3.52
N SER A 173 -6.86 -24.76 4.76
CA SER A 173 -6.71 -23.41 5.32
C SER A 173 -5.55 -22.64 4.67
N MET A 174 -4.48 -23.31 4.21
CA MET A 174 -3.33 -22.69 3.55
C MET A 174 -3.70 -22.01 2.23
N PHE A 175 -4.69 -22.54 1.50
CA PHE A 175 -5.20 -21.91 0.28
C PHE A 175 -5.84 -20.54 0.60
N GLY A 176 -6.62 -20.46 1.69
CA GLY A 176 -7.16 -19.21 2.19
C GLY A 176 -6.05 -18.19 2.54
N VAL A 177 -4.99 -18.68 3.23
CA VAL A 177 -3.83 -17.84 3.59
C VAL A 177 -3.10 -17.32 2.34
N ALA A 178 -2.96 -18.11 1.29
CA ALA A 178 -2.36 -17.68 0.03
C ALA A 178 -3.16 -16.54 -0.63
N LEU A 179 -4.48 -16.62 -0.66
CA LEU A 179 -5.35 -15.54 -1.17
C LEU A 179 -5.22 -14.26 -0.34
N ILE A 180 -5.07 -14.38 0.98
CA ILE A 180 -4.83 -13.24 1.86
C ILE A 180 -3.47 -12.60 1.57
N GLY A 181 -2.44 -13.39 1.28
CA GLY A 181 -1.12 -12.90 0.86
C GLY A 181 -1.16 -12.11 -0.45
N LEU A 182 -1.93 -12.59 -1.43
CA LEU A 182 -2.20 -11.85 -2.67
C LEU A 182 -2.87 -10.52 -2.36
N ALA A 183 -3.93 -10.53 -1.57
CA ALA A 183 -4.68 -9.32 -1.22
C ALA A 183 -3.82 -8.28 -0.51
N ALA A 184 -2.99 -8.69 0.45
CA ALA A 184 -2.11 -7.81 1.20
C ALA A 184 -1.12 -7.05 0.29
N THR A 185 -0.55 -7.77 -0.68
CA THR A 185 0.40 -7.20 -1.65
C THR A 185 -0.30 -6.20 -2.59
N GLU A 186 -1.47 -6.59 -3.10
CA GLU A 186 -2.27 -5.76 -4.00
C GLU A 186 -2.76 -4.49 -3.30
N PHE A 187 -3.25 -4.56 -2.05
CA PHE A 187 -3.64 -3.39 -1.28
C PHE A 187 -2.49 -2.40 -1.09
N SER A 188 -1.31 -2.92 -0.73
CA SER A 188 -0.12 -2.08 -0.54
C SER A 188 0.26 -1.34 -1.80
N TYR A 189 0.28 -2.04 -2.92
CA TYR A 189 0.65 -1.46 -4.21
C TYR A 189 -0.39 -0.43 -4.68
N THR A 190 -1.67 -0.81 -4.65
CA THR A 190 -2.77 0.02 -5.17
C THR A 190 -2.92 1.31 -4.38
N LEU A 191 -3.02 1.23 -3.06
CA LEU A 191 -3.27 2.41 -2.21
C LEU A 191 -2.06 3.35 -2.18
N SER A 192 -0.84 2.81 -2.11
CA SER A 192 0.37 3.63 -2.15
C SER A 192 0.59 4.22 -3.55
N GLY A 193 0.36 3.44 -4.60
CA GLY A 193 0.47 3.90 -5.98
C GLY A 193 -0.54 5.00 -6.31
N TYR A 194 -1.79 4.85 -5.87
CA TYR A 194 -2.81 5.88 -6.05
C TYR A 194 -2.42 7.22 -5.39
N LEU A 195 -1.91 7.17 -4.14
CA LEU A 195 -1.41 8.38 -3.47
C LEU A 195 -0.21 9.00 -4.19
N ALA A 196 0.71 8.16 -4.70
CA ALA A 196 1.87 8.65 -5.44
C ALA A 196 1.47 9.41 -6.69
N ASP A 197 0.53 8.89 -7.45
CA ASP A 197 0.08 9.51 -8.70
C ASP A 197 -0.84 10.71 -8.47
N ALA A 198 -1.70 10.64 -7.44
CA ALA A 198 -2.62 11.74 -7.12
C ALA A 198 -1.91 12.98 -6.55
N TYR A 199 -0.78 12.80 -5.86
CA TYR A 199 -0.09 13.88 -5.16
C TYR A 199 1.35 14.13 -5.64
N THR A 200 1.80 13.54 -6.73
CA THR A 200 3.13 13.65 -7.35
C THR A 200 4.21 14.35 -6.49
N VAL A 201 4.20 15.68 -6.42
CA VAL A 201 5.15 16.51 -5.66
C VAL A 201 5.07 16.25 -4.14
N TYR A 202 3.88 15.96 -3.62
CA TYR A 202 3.62 15.72 -2.19
C TYR A 202 3.46 14.24 -1.84
N ALA A 203 3.76 13.32 -2.78
CA ALA A 203 3.56 11.88 -2.63
C ALA A 203 4.17 11.32 -1.33
N GLY A 204 5.40 11.70 -1.01
CA GLY A 204 6.07 11.28 0.22
C GLY A 204 5.32 11.69 1.49
N SER A 205 4.80 12.92 1.54
CA SER A 205 4.04 13.42 2.69
C SER A 205 2.65 12.78 2.79
N ALA A 206 1.99 12.51 1.67
CA ALA A 206 0.71 11.82 1.60
C ALA A 206 0.82 10.36 2.05
N MET A 207 1.86 9.65 1.59
CA MET A 207 2.16 8.29 2.04
C MET A 207 2.51 8.23 3.52
N ALA A 208 3.29 9.20 4.04
CA ALA A 208 3.63 9.27 5.46
C ALA A 208 2.37 9.46 6.32
N ALA A 209 1.46 10.36 5.93
CA ALA A 209 0.19 10.58 6.61
C ALA A 209 -0.66 9.30 6.68
N SER A 210 -0.83 8.60 5.55
CA SER A 210 -1.54 7.31 5.50
C SER A 210 -0.87 6.24 6.36
N SER A 211 0.47 6.21 6.39
CA SER A 211 1.24 5.22 7.14
C SER A 211 1.09 5.33 8.66
N VAL A 212 0.87 6.54 9.19
CA VAL A 212 0.66 6.74 10.63
C VAL A 212 -0.61 6.02 11.09
N LEU A 213 -1.74 6.23 10.42
CA LEU A 213 -3.00 5.58 10.80
C LEU A 213 -2.93 4.06 10.60
N LYS A 214 -2.28 3.62 9.51
CA LYS A 214 -1.99 2.20 9.27
C LYS A 214 -1.18 1.58 10.42
N ALA A 215 -0.12 2.25 10.88
CA ALA A 215 0.73 1.76 11.96
C ALA A 215 -0.05 1.65 13.28
N VAL A 216 -0.89 2.63 13.61
CA VAL A 216 -1.74 2.60 14.81
C VAL A 216 -2.71 1.41 14.74
N ALA A 217 -3.41 1.22 13.63
CA ALA A 217 -4.35 0.10 13.47
C ALA A 217 -3.63 -1.26 13.53
N SER A 218 -2.49 -1.37 12.86
CA SER A 218 -1.67 -2.61 12.85
C SER A 218 -1.10 -2.96 14.22
N GLY A 219 -0.84 -1.97 15.08
CA GLY A 219 -0.35 -2.19 16.44
C GLY A 219 -1.47 -2.46 17.45
N CYS A 220 -2.62 -1.80 17.31
CA CYS A 220 -3.71 -1.90 18.30
C CYS A 220 -4.63 -3.10 18.04
N LEU A 221 -5.00 -3.38 16.79
CA LEU A 221 -5.98 -4.43 16.49
C LEU A 221 -5.51 -5.85 16.87
N PRO A 222 -4.23 -6.25 16.70
CA PRO A 222 -3.75 -7.55 17.16
C PRO A 222 -3.95 -7.82 18.65
N LEU A 223 -3.97 -6.77 19.49
CA LEU A 223 -4.20 -6.92 20.93
C LEU A 223 -5.59 -7.54 21.24
N PHE A 224 -6.54 -7.38 20.34
CA PHE A 224 -7.86 -7.97 20.45
C PHE A 224 -7.94 -9.40 19.86
N ALA A 225 -6.90 -9.86 19.15
CA ALA A 225 -6.91 -11.16 18.48
C ALA A 225 -7.10 -12.31 19.49
N TYR A 226 -6.24 -12.40 20.50
CA TYR A 226 -6.28 -13.49 21.48
C TYR A 226 -7.64 -13.56 22.20
N PRO A 227 -8.16 -12.49 22.85
CA PRO A 227 -9.48 -12.55 23.51
C PRO A 227 -10.62 -12.83 22.53
N MET A 228 -10.56 -12.37 21.29
CA MET A 228 -11.58 -12.62 20.29
C MET A 228 -11.59 -14.10 19.86
N TYR A 229 -10.44 -14.66 19.53
CA TYR A 229 -10.33 -16.05 19.08
C TYR A 229 -10.55 -17.07 20.20
N SER A 230 -10.11 -16.76 21.44
CA SER A 230 -10.34 -17.65 22.59
C SER A 230 -11.77 -17.60 23.11
N GLY A 231 -12.45 -16.44 23.03
CA GLY A 231 -13.81 -16.25 23.50
C GLY A 231 -14.89 -16.69 22.52
N LEU A 232 -14.73 -16.36 21.24
CA LEU A 232 -15.73 -16.66 20.19
C LEU A 232 -15.45 -17.98 19.46
N GLY A 233 -14.22 -18.49 19.57
CA GLY A 233 -13.73 -19.61 18.75
C GLY A 233 -13.26 -19.18 17.37
N SER A 234 -12.41 -20.00 16.76
CA SER A 234 -11.70 -19.67 15.52
C SER A 234 -12.63 -19.38 14.34
N ASN A 235 -13.70 -20.16 14.19
CA ASN A 235 -14.62 -20.03 13.06
C ASN A 235 -15.46 -18.74 13.15
N ALA A 236 -16.03 -18.42 14.33
CA ALA A 236 -16.84 -17.22 14.52
C ALA A 236 -15.98 -15.94 14.44
N ALA A 237 -14.82 -15.95 15.10
CA ALA A 237 -13.89 -14.81 15.06
C ALA A 237 -13.43 -14.49 13.64
N THR A 238 -13.02 -15.52 12.88
CA THR A 238 -12.62 -15.33 11.47
C THR A 238 -13.81 -14.91 10.59
N SER A 239 -15.01 -15.42 10.85
CA SER A 239 -16.22 -15.02 10.08
C SER A 239 -16.58 -13.55 10.27
N ILE A 240 -16.33 -12.98 11.43
CA ILE A 240 -16.51 -11.52 11.68
C ILE A 240 -15.55 -10.73 10.79
N ILE A 241 -14.27 -11.12 10.76
CA ILE A 241 -13.27 -10.45 9.91
C ILE A 241 -13.61 -10.64 8.43
N ALA A 242 -14.05 -11.83 8.02
CA ALA A 242 -14.47 -12.15 6.65
C ALA A 242 -15.69 -11.35 6.22
N ALA A 243 -16.66 -11.12 7.11
CA ALA A 243 -17.81 -10.27 6.85
C ALA A 243 -17.39 -8.80 6.63
N LEU A 244 -16.49 -8.27 7.46
CA LEU A 244 -15.90 -6.94 7.26
C LEU A 244 -15.16 -6.86 5.92
N ALA A 245 -14.36 -7.87 5.57
CA ALA A 245 -13.67 -7.94 4.30
C ALA A 245 -14.64 -8.02 3.10
N THR A 246 -15.80 -8.65 3.27
CA THR A 246 -16.85 -8.70 2.24
C THR A 246 -17.45 -7.31 2.00
N VAL A 247 -17.68 -6.53 3.06
CA VAL A 247 -18.10 -5.11 2.92
C VAL A 247 -17.03 -4.30 2.18
N TYR A 248 -15.77 -4.64 2.37
CA TYR A 248 -14.65 -4.01 1.67
C TYR A 248 -14.69 -4.16 0.15
N CYS A 249 -15.35 -5.19 -0.38
CA CYS A 249 -15.53 -5.38 -1.83
C CYS A 249 -16.35 -4.26 -2.48
N ILE A 250 -17.08 -3.46 -1.72
CA ILE A 250 -17.82 -2.28 -2.22
C ILE A 250 -16.87 -1.11 -2.50
N THR A 251 -15.72 -1.07 -1.84
CA THR A 251 -14.80 0.08 -1.86
C THR A 251 -14.26 0.45 -3.24
N PRO A 252 -13.84 -0.49 -4.12
CA PRO A 252 -13.37 -0.15 -5.46
C PRO A 252 -14.43 0.63 -6.27
N TRP A 253 -15.70 0.22 -6.15
CA TRP A 253 -16.82 0.90 -6.81
C TRP A 253 -17.00 2.34 -6.32
N VAL A 254 -16.85 2.56 -5.03
CA VAL A 254 -16.92 3.90 -4.43
C VAL A 254 -15.77 4.77 -4.96
N PHE A 255 -14.56 4.21 -5.04
CA PHE A 255 -13.39 4.94 -5.57
C PHE A 255 -13.56 5.30 -7.04
N VAL A 256 -13.95 4.35 -7.89
CA VAL A 256 -14.16 4.61 -9.32
C VAL A 256 -15.24 5.67 -9.53
N LYS A 257 -16.33 5.66 -8.74
CA LYS A 257 -17.43 6.59 -8.88
C LYS A 257 -17.16 7.98 -8.33
N TYR A 258 -16.45 8.07 -7.21
CA TYR A 258 -16.27 9.32 -6.46
C TYR A 258 -14.82 9.82 -6.40
N GLY A 259 -13.83 9.03 -6.80
CA GLY A 259 -12.40 9.37 -6.70
C GLY A 259 -12.06 10.65 -7.47
N LEU A 260 -12.54 10.76 -8.69
CA LEU A 260 -12.34 11.94 -9.54
C LEU A 260 -12.94 13.21 -8.91
N LYS A 261 -14.16 13.11 -8.38
CA LYS A 261 -14.85 14.23 -7.72
C LYS A 261 -14.19 14.64 -6.39
N LEU A 262 -13.60 13.68 -5.68
CA LEU A 262 -12.82 13.93 -4.47
C LEU A 262 -11.49 14.63 -4.81
N ARG A 263 -10.83 14.22 -5.90
CA ARG A 263 -9.57 14.83 -6.38
C ARG A 263 -9.78 16.29 -6.83
N GLU A 264 -10.87 16.58 -7.53
CA GLU A 264 -11.23 17.94 -7.93
C GLU A 264 -11.49 18.89 -6.74
N ARG A 265 -11.88 18.35 -5.57
CA ARG A 265 -12.09 19.13 -4.35
C ARG A 265 -10.82 19.31 -3.51
N SER A 266 -9.75 18.59 -3.82
CA SER A 266 -8.48 18.66 -3.11
C SER A 266 -7.60 19.77 -3.71
N PRO A 267 -7.26 20.84 -2.95
CA PRO A 267 -6.38 21.92 -3.44
C PRO A 267 -4.98 21.42 -3.81
N PHE A 268 -4.44 20.49 -3.03
CA PHE A 268 -3.09 19.95 -3.24
C PHE A 268 -3.02 18.97 -4.43
N ALA A 269 -4.07 18.17 -4.64
CA ALA A 269 -4.13 17.28 -5.80
C ALA A 269 -4.29 18.07 -7.11
N ARG A 270 -5.07 19.16 -7.11
CA ARG A 270 -5.19 20.07 -8.25
C ARG A 270 -3.87 20.74 -8.59
N TYR A 271 -3.17 21.28 -7.60
CA TYR A 271 -1.86 21.88 -7.79
C TYR A 271 -0.83 20.87 -8.33
N SER A 272 -0.87 19.62 -7.85
CA SER A 272 -0.01 18.56 -8.37
C SER A 272 -0.31 18.23 -9.83
N ALA A 273 -1.58 18.22 -10.24
CA ALA A 273 -1.98 17.96 -11.62
C ALA A 273 -1.51 19.11 -12.55
N GLU A 274 -1.68 20.36 -12.16
CA GLU A 274 -1.24 21.52 -12.94
C GLU A 274 0.28 21.53 -13.21
N ILE A 275 1.09 21.05 -12.26
CA ILE A 275 2.55 20.94 -12.44
C ILE A 275 2.95 19.77 -13.32
N SER A 276 2.17 18.67 -13.33
CA SER A 276 2.49 17.50 -14.15
C SER A 276 2.09 17.65 -15.62
N ASP A 277 1.13 18.55 -15.92
CA ASP A 277 0.62 18.78 -17.27
C ASP A 277 1.36 19.93 -18.00
N GLY A 278 2.23 20.69 -17.34
CA GLY A 278 3.05 21.79 -17.89
C GLY A 278 4.52 21.41 -18.01
#